data_87cc9af69bfeed4f5c929a587153800b
#
_entry.id   87cc9af69bfeed4f5c929a587153800b
#
_cell.length_a   1.000
_cell.length_b   1.000
_cell.length_c   1.000
_cell.angle_alpha   90.00
_cell.angle_beta   90.00
_cell.angle_gamma   90.00
#
_symmetry.space_group_name_H-M   'P 1'
#
loop_
_entity.id
_entity.type
_entity.pdbx_description
1 polymer ?
#
loop_
_entity_poly.entity_id
_entity_poly.type
_entity_poly.pdbx_seq_one_letter_code
_entity_poly.pdbx_strand_id
1 'polypeptide(L)'
;ESNTLSQDRIKKSKKFFENELGEFSTEKVLRILEKIETTDLTVIELEGKKDSALMFELENNRGKDLTNMEKIKSYFMYQMYVYSEPEVVESNIENISNIFKLIYLIINDFKKLNEDSVLIYHNNAYIKGYNYRTLEDVKDVFKKSNDKIEWIKGYITELHTSFSNMKKFENSKNTYALKLAQLNAPAFVYPFIIKGYKFFGEDNDKLNTLFNLLEVLTFRAKLINSRANIQERLNSILLNFKGNLTFLVSNIKNKLNETGYWGDNNVKNYLNGVMYQNKVLHYLLWEYENSIQN
;
A
#
# COMPACT_ATOMS: atom_id res chain seq x y z
N GLU A 1 25.12 16.93 -11.58
CA GLU A 1 25.13 16.24 -10.28
C GLU A 1 23.69 15.79 -9.99
N SER A 2 23.45 14.49 -9.92
CA SER A 2 22.13 13.96 -9.56
C SER A 2 21.88 14.19 -8.07
N ASN A 3 21.06 15.17 -7.74
CA ASN A 3 20.64 15.38 -6.38
C ASN A 3 19.76 14.19 -5.93
N THR A 4 20.01 13.69 -4.74
CA THR A 4 19.07 12.74 -4.12
C THR A 4 17.76 13.44 -3.80
N LEU A 5 16.66 12.69 -3.71
CA LEU A 5 15.34 13.24 -3.36
C LEU A 5 15.38 14.02 -2.03
N SER A 6 16.18 13.56 -1.07
CA SER A 6 16.37 14.26 0.20
C SER A 6 17.06 15.61 0.01
N GLN A 7 18.08 15.69 -0.84
CA GLN A 7 18.77 16.94 -1.17
C GLN A 7 17.81 17.92 -1.89
N ASP A 8 16.98 17.44 -2.78
CA ASP A 8 15.96 18.26 -3.45
C ASP A 8 14.91 18.80 -2.48
N ARG A 9 14.48 17.99 -1.51
CA ARG A 9 13.57 18.43 -0.45
C ARG A 9 14.20 19.52 0.43
N ILE A 10 15.44 19.32 0.86
CA ILE A 10 16.18 20.32 1.66
C ILE A 10 16.32 21.62 0.87
N LYS A 11 16.68 21.54 -0.42
CA LYS A 11 16.82 22.70 -1.28
C LYS A 11 15.50 23.47 -1.47
N LYS A 12 14.39 22.72 -1.66
CA LYS A 12 13.04 23.31 -1.75
C LYS A 12 12.63 23.98 -0.43
N SER A 13 12.89 23.33 0.71
CA SER A 13 12.60 23.89 2.03
C SER A 13 13.41 25.17 2.29
N LYS A 14 14.70 25.15 1.96
CA LYS A 14 15.56 26.34 2.07
C LYS A 14 14.99 27.50 1.24
N LYS A 15 14.67 27.26 -0.03
CA LYS A 15 14.09 28.28 -0.91
C LYS A 15 12.75 28.79 -0.40
N PHE A 16 11.91 27.94 0.14
CA PHE A 16 10.65 28.32 0.78
C PHE A 16 10.89 29.30 1.93
N PHE A 17 11.78 28.94 2.87
CA PHE A 17 12.09 29.82 4.01
C PHE A 17 12.75 31.15 3.57
N GLU A 18 13.63 31.13 2.57
CA GLU A 18 14.23 32.34 2.02
C GLU A 18 13.16 33.28 1.45
N ASN A 19 12.18 32.76 0.72
CA ASN A 19 11.07 33.54 0.17
C ASN A 19 10.18 34.10 1.29
N GLU A 20 9.74 33.25 2.23
CA GLU A 20 8.86 33.66 3.34
C GLU A 20 9.53 34.74 4.23
N LEU A 21 10.81 34.54 4.56
CA LEU A 21 11.56 35.52 5.37
C LEU A 21 11.78 36.84 4.60
N GLY A 22 11.91 36.77 3.27
CA GLY A 22 12.04 37.95 2.42
C GLY A 22 10.79 38.83 2.38
N GLU A 23 9.60 38.28 2.68
CA GLU A 23 8.34 39.03 2.77
C GLU A 23 8.14 39.68 4.16
N PHE A 24 8.96 39.34 5.18
CA PHE A 24 8.81 39.85 6.52
C PHE A 24 9.60 41.13 6.72
N SER A 25 9.09 42.03 7.58
CA SER A 25 9.85 43.18 8.03
C SER A 25 11.07 42.74 8.84
N THR A 26 12.13 43.52 8.80
CA THR A 26 13.36 43.29 9.59
C THR A 26 13.05 43.05 11.08
N GLU A 27 12.14 43.83 11.66
CA GLU A 27 11.71 43.68 13.05
C GLU A 27 11.10 42.30 13.33
N LYS A 28 10.26 41.78 12.39
CA LYS A 28 9.67 40.45 12.52
C LYS A 28 10.69 39.32 12.39
N VAL A 29 11.67 39.47 11.51
CA VAL A 29 12.78 38.52 11.36
C VAL A 29 13.63 38.47 12.64
N LEU A 30 13.95 39.64 13.22
CA LEU A 30 14.71 39.72 14.48
C LEU A 30 13.95 39.08 15.63
N ARG A 31 12.64 39.28 15.75
CA ARG A 31 11.83 38.63 16.78
C ARG A 31 11.78 37.10 16.62
N ILE A 32 11.76 36.59 15.38
CA ILE A 32 11.83 35.15 15.12
C ILE A 32 13.19 34.61 15.56
N LEU A 33 14.29 35.32 15.23
CA LEU A 33 15.63 34.92 15.62
C LEU A 33 15.79 34.90 17.15
N GLU A 34 15.37 35.95 17.83
CA GLU A 34 15.37 36.01 19.29
C GLU A 34 14.60 34.86 19.92
N LYS A 35 13.44 34.54 19.36
CA LYS A 35 12.63 33.42 19.85
C LYS A 35 13.30 32.06 19.64
N ILE A 36 14.04 31.87 18.55
CA ILE A 36 14.82 30.65 18.30
C ILE A 36 16.00 30.57 19.28
N GLU A 37 16.73 31.66 19.48
CA GLU A 37 17.90 31.72 20.37
C GLU A 37 17.54 31.58 21.86
N THR A 38 16.34 31.99 22.25
CA THR A 38 15.84 31.89 23.64
C THR A 38 14.96 30.65 23.88
N THR A 39 14.80 29.76 22.91
CA THR A 39 14.01 28.53 23.06
C THR A 39 14.79 27.50 23.86
N ASP A 40 14.20 27.02 24.95
CA ASP A 40 14.75 25.91 25.72
C ASP A 40 14.73 24.62 24.89
N LEU A 41 15.87 23.94 24.82
CA LEU A 41 16.04 22.65 24.16
C LEU A 41 16.30 21.57 25.20
N THR A 42 15.48 20.53 25.19
CA THR A 42 15.75 19.32 25.95
C THR A 42 16.50 18.34 25.07
N VAL A 43 17.76 18.06 25.42
CA VAL A 43 18.55 17.02 24.74
C VAL A 43 18.52 15.76 25.59
N ILE A 44 18.06 14.65 25.03
CA ILE A 44 18.05 13.37 25.70
C ILE A 44 19.04 12.47 24.95
N GLU A 45 20.15 12.15 25.61
CA GLU A 45 21.11 11.16 25.11
C GLU A 45 20.62 9.76 25.47
N LEU A 46 20.51 8.88 24.49
CA LEU A 46 20.05 7.51 24.66
C LEU A 46 21.25 6.56 24.50
N GLU A 47 21.50 5.76 25.55
CA GLU A 47 22.64 4.85 25.61
C GLU A 47 22.40 3.57 24.79
N GLY A 48 21.88 3.68 23.59
CA GLY A 48 21.74 2.52 22.72
C GLY A 48 20.56 2.59 21.76
N LYS A 49 20.64 1.78 20.74
CA LYS A 49 19.60 1.70 19.69
C LYS A 49 18.27 1.17 20.25
N LYS A 50 18.31 0.36 21.31
CA LYS A 50 17.12 -0.17 22.00
C LYS A 50 16.29 0.96 22.60
N ASP A 51 16.91 1.82 23.38
CA ASP A 51 16.25 2.92 24.06
C ASP A 51 15.78 3.96 23.04
N SER A 52 16.57 4.17 21.97
CA SER A 52 16.18 5.00 20.84
C SER A 52 14.94 4.47 20.12
N ALA A 53 14.84 3.17 19.86
CA ALA A 53 13.68 2.56 19.22
C ALA A 53 12.44 2.62 20.13
N LEU A 54 12.61 2.34 21.42
CA LEU A 54 11.53 2.41 22.41
C LEU A 54 11.04 3.85 22.60
N MET A 55 11.95 4.81 22.74
CA MET A 55 11.60 6.21 22.90
C MET A 55 10.94 6.77 21.64
N PHE A 56 11.39 6.37 20.47
CA PHE A 56 10.75 6.72 19.19
C PHE A 56 9.31 6.19 19.10
N GLU A 57 9.03 5.01 19.64
CA GLU A 57 7.66 4.47 19.69
C GLU A 57 6.78 5.20 20.72
N LEU A 58 7.37 5.65 21.86
CA LEU A 58 6.67 6.31 22.95
C LEU A 58 6.46 7.83 22.76
N GLU A 59 7.46 8.54 22.20
CA GLU A 59 7.45 10.00 22.06
C GLU A 59 6.67 10.51 20.84
N ASN A 60 6.19 9.61 19.97
CA ASN A 60 5.53 9.98 18.71
C ASN A 60 4.16 10.65 18.86
N ASN A 61 3.71 10.91 20.09
CA ASN A 61 2.46 11.65 20.35
C ASN A 61 2.64 13.17 20.38
N ARG A 62 3.85 13.69 20.14
CA ARG A 62 4.17 15.13 20.26
C ARG A 62 4.75 15.68 18.95
N GLY A 63 3.89 15.89 17.93
CA GLY A 63 4.34 16.49 16.68
C GLY A 63 3.56 15.97 15.47
N LYS A 64 4.23 15.85 14.31
CA LYS A 64 3.62 15.20 13.14
C LYS A 64 3.56 13.70 13.39
N ASP A 65 2.34 13.14 13.31
CA ASP A 65 2.13 11.69 13.44
C ASP A 65 3.02 10.90 12.45
N LEU A 66 3.61 9.82 12.96
CA LEU A 66 4.30 8.86 12.11
C LEU A 66 3.33 8.23 11.11
N THR A 67 3.84 7.96 9.91
CA THR A 67 3.15 7.10 8.94
C THR A 67 3.02 5.67 9.48
N ASN A 68 2.08 4.90 8.97
CA ASN A 68 1.94 3.50 9.37
C ASN A 68 3.19 2.67 9.04
N MET A 69 3.91 3.04 7.96
CA MET A 69 5.19 2.41 7.60
C MET A 69 6.27 2.69 8.65
N GLU A 70 6.37 3.91 9.15
CA GLU A 70 7.32 4.29 10.20
C GLU A 70 6.98 3.58 11.51
N LYS A 71 5.69 3.52 11.89
CA LYS A 71 5.21 2.80 13.08
C LYS A 71 5.57 1.32 13.05
N ILE A 72 5.31 0.63 11.92
CA ILE A 72 5.60 -0.80 11.81
C ILE A 72 7.11 -1.07 11.79
N LYS A 73 7.90 -0.21 11.13
CA LYS A 73 9.36 -0.29 11.14
C LYS A 73 9.92 -0.21 12.57
N SER A 74 9.54 0.83 13.32
CA SER A 74 9.99 1.05 14.70
C SER A 74 9.59 -0.12 15.61
N TYR A 75 8.35 -0.58 15.48
CA TYR A 75 7.85 -1.73 16.22
C TYR A 75 8.72 -2.98 15.98
N PHE A 76 8.99 -3.33 14.71
CA PHE A 76 9.81 -4.51 14.41
C PHE A 76 11.28 -4.36 14.82
N MET A 77 11.85 -3.16 14.70
CA MET A 77 13.20 -2.90 15.22
C MET A 77 13.26 -3.14 16.73
N TYR A 78 12.27 -2.64 17.48
CA TYR A 78 12.17 -2.91 18.92
C TYR A 78 12.00 -4.39 19.22
N GLN A 79 11.11 -5.10 18.49
CA GLN A 79 10.91 -6.54 18.72
C GLN A 79 12.18 -7.36 18.40
N MET A 80 12.99 -6.95 17.43
CA MET A 80 14.29 -7.57 17.18
C MET A 80 15.23 -7.44 18.38
N TYR A 81 15.25 -6.30 19.07
CA TYR A 81 16.01 -6.18 20.33
C TYR A 81 15.51 -7.10 21.41
N VAL A 82 14.20 -7.29 21.51
CA VAL A 82 13.59 -8.10 22.57
C VAL A 82 13.86 -9.60 22.38
N TYR A 83 13.87 -10.07 21.12
CA TYR A 83 13.87 -11.50 20.81
C TYR A 83 15.17 -12.02 20.18
N SER A 84 16.08 -11.16 19.71
CA SER A 84 17.37 -11.61 19.16
C SER A 84 18.40 -11.87 20.27
N GLU A 85 19.26 -12.85 20.03
CA GLU A 85 20.48 -13.02 20.82
C GLU A 85 21.42 -11.82 20.66
N PRO A 86 22.20 -11.45 21.72
CA PRO A 86 23.06 -10.26 21.71
C PRO A 86 24.02 -10.19 20.50
N GLU A 87 24.54 -11.35 20.07
CA GLU A 87 25.54 -11.46 19.01
C GLU A 87 24.98 -11.11 17.62
N VAL A 88 23.66 -11.26 17.39
CA VAL A 88 23.02 -11.09 16.09
C VAL A 88 22.04 -9.94 16.04
N VAL A 89 21.76 -9.28 17.16
CA VAL A 89 20.75 -8.22 17.24
C VAL A 89 21.04 -7.06 16.28
N GLU A 90 22.29 -6.59 16.25
CA GLU A 90 22.69 -5.47 15.39
C GLU A 90 22.53 -5.83 13.90
N SER A 91 22.93 -7.02 13.49
CA SER A 91 22.79 -7.48 12.10
C SER A 91 21.32 -7.64 11.69
N ASN A 92 20.47 -8.11 12.60
CA ASN A 92 19.04 -8.22 12.36
C ASN A 92 18.37 -6.85 12.18
N ILE A 93 18.74 -5.85 12.99
CA ILE A 93 18.24 -4.48 12.87
C ILE A 93 18.73 -3.81 11.60
N GLU A 94 20.00 -4.00 11.26
CA GLU A 94 20.55 -3.50 9.99
C GLU A 94 19.80 -4.09 8.79
N ASN A 95 19.49 -5.37 8.81
CA ASN A 95 18.68 -6.03 7.78
C ASN A 95 17.30 -5.37 7.63
N ILE A 96 16.58 -5.16 8.74
CA ILE A 96 15.29 -4.44 8.70
C ILE A 96 15.48 -3.06 8.05
N SER A 97 16.48 -2.31 8.53
CA SER A 97 16.75 -0.96 8.05
C SER A 97 17.01 -0.92 6.54
N ASN A 98 17.80 -1.88 6.04
CA ASN A 98 18.13 -2.01 4.62
C ASN A 98 16.91 -2.36 3.77
N ILE A 99 16.06 -3.29 4.22
CA ILE A 99 14.83 -3.63 3.50
C ILE A 99 13.87 -2.43 3.45
N PHE A 100 13.66 -1.72 4.56
CA PHE A 100 12.83 -0.51 4.56
C PHE A 100 13.41 0.59 3.67
N LYS A 101 14.75 0.74 3.61
CA LYS A 101 15.41 1.66 2.67
C LYS A 101 15.03 1.30 1.21
N LEU A 102 15.05 0.02 0.84
CA LEU A 102 14.63 -0.42 -0.49
C LEU A 102 13.15 -0.13 -0.75
N ILE A 103 12.28 -0.35 0.25
CA ILE A 103 10.84 0.00 0.14
C ILE A 103 10.67 1.49 -0.11
N TYR A 104 11.36 2.37 0.64
CA TYR A 104 11.25 3.82 0.45
C TYR A 104 11.77 4.28 -0.92
N LEU A 105 12.77 3.60 -1.50
CA LEU A 105 13.19 3.86 -2.87
C LEU A 105 12.06 3.53 -3.88
N ILE A 106 11.33 2.44 -3.65
CA ILE A 106 10.18 2.07 -4.50
C ILE A 106 9.05 3.10 -4.35
N ILE A 107 8.75 3.52 -3.12
CA ILE A 107 7.69 4.51 -2.84
C ILE A 107 7.95 5.84 -3.59
N ASN A 108 9.20 6.26 -3.67
CA ASN A 108 9.58 7.48 -4.37
C ASN A 108 9.27 7.45 -5.88
N ASP A 109 9.17 6.25 -6.47
CA ASP A 109 8.88 6.05 -7.88
C ASP A 109 7.38 5.89 -8.17
N PHE A 110 6.52 5.80 -7.15
CA PHE A 110 5.08 5.70 -7.34
C PHE A 110 4.50 7.00 -7.92
N LYS A 111 3.59 6.83 -8.89
CA LYS A 111 2.89 7.95 -9.57
C LYS A 111 1.52 8.21 -8.98
N LYS A 112 0.80 7.15 -8.63
CA LYS A 112 -0.60 7.19 -8.15
C LYS A 112 -0.79 6.51 -6.80
N LEU A 113 0.05 5.52 -6.48
CA LEU A 113 -0.03 4.79 -5.22
C LEU A 113 0.68 5.55 -4.11
N ASN A 114 0.23 5.34 -2.89
CA ASN A 114 0.89 5.83 -1.68
C ASN A 114 1.26 4.67 -0.75
N GLU A 115 2.16 4.92 0.19
CA GLU A 115 2.71 3.91 1.08
C GLU A 115 1.66 3.23 1.95
N ASP A 116 0.73 3.99 2.54
CA ASP A 116 -0.31 3.45 3.43
C ASP A 116 -1.28 2.55 2.67
N SER A 117 -1.64 2.91 1.44
CA SER A 117 -2.50 2.07 0.61
C SER A 117 -1.85 0.73 0.30
N VAL A 118 -0.57 0.72 -0.08
CA VAL A 118 0.14 -0.53 -0.40
C VAL A 118 0.33 -1.39 0.86
N LEU A 119 0.60 -0.78 2.01
CA LEU A 119 0.66 -1.49 3.30
C LEU A 119 -0.69 -2.14 3.64
N ILE A 120 -1.82 -1.45 3.44
CA ILE A 120 -3.15 -2.01 3.63
C ILE A 120 -3.39 -3.18 2.67
N TYR A 121 -3.03 -3.05 1.40
CA TYR A 121 -3.18 -4.13 0.41
C TYR A 121 -2.35 -5.36 0.76
N HIS A 122 -1.11 -5.15 1.23
CA HIS A 122 -0.25 -6.21 1.74
C HIS A 122 -0.90 -6.93 2.92
N ASN A 123 -1.36 -6.19 3.93
CA ASN A 123 -1.96 -6.78 5.13
C ASN A 123 -3.30 -7.49 4.82
N ASN A 124 -4.06 -6.98 3.85
CA ASN A 124 -5.22 -7.70 3.32
C ASN A 124 -4.81 -9.01 2.62
N ALA A 125 -3.70 -9.01 1.88
CA ALA A 125 -3.25 -10.20 1.16
C ALA A 125 -2.75 -11.31 2.11
N TYR A 126 -2.08 -10.95 3.23
CA TYR A 126 -1.29 -11.91 4.01
C TYR A 126 -1.63 -12.01 5.49
N ILE A 127 -2.31 -11.01 6.09
CA ILE A 127 -2.55 -10.99 7.54
C ILE A 127 -3.98 -11.44 7.87
N LYS A 128 -4.99 -10.67 7.49
CA LYS A 128 -6.39 -10.92 7.89
C LYS A 128 -7.40 -10.83 6.74
N GLY A 129 -6.95 -10.81 5.49
CA GLY A 129 -7.85 -10.52 4.38
C GLY A 129 -8.50 -9.14 4.55
N TYR A 130 -9.71 -8.98 4.05
CA TYR A 130 -10.46 -7.72 4.18
C TYR A 130 -10.97 -7.44 5.60
N ASN A 131 -10.66 -8.29 6.57
CA ASN A 131 -10.91 -8.04 8.00
C ASN A 131 -9.76 -7.29 8.69
N TYR A 132 -8.65 -7.02 7.98
CA TYR A 132 -7.60 -6.14 8.48
C TYR A 132 -8.15 -4.72 8.69
N ARG A 133 -7.82 -4.11 9.83
CA ARG A 133 -8.26 -2.76 10.20
C ARG A 133 -7.10 -1.84 10.57
N THR A 134 -6.21 -2.30 11.42
CA THR A 134 -5.13 -1.48 11.99
C THR A 134 -3.83 -2.27 12.14
N LEU A 135 -2.73 -1.58 12.46
CA LEU A 135 -1.46 -2.23 12.76
C LEU A 135 -1.53 -3.17 13.98
N GLU A 136 -2.51 -3.00 14.87
CA GLU A 136 -2.71 -3.94 15.97
C GLU A 136 -3.04 -5.36 15.47
N ASP A 137 -3.72 -5.49 14.34
CA ASP A 137 -3.95 -6.79 13.70
C ASP A 137 -2.64 -7.49 13.31
N VAL A 138 -1.64 -6.73 12.84
CA VAL A 138 -0.30 -7.24 12.54
C VAL A 138 0.42 -7.67 13.82
N LYS A 139 0.38 -6.82 14.85
CA LYS A 139 0.97 -7.11 16.16
C LYS A 139 0.34 -8.34 16.80
N ASP A 140 -0.96 -8.54 16.67
CA ASP A 140 -1.66 -9.71 17.19
C ASP A 140 -1.27 -11.01 16.49
N VAL A 141 -1.07 -10.98 15.17
CA VAL A 141 -0.56 -12.15 14.44
C VAL A 141 0.89 -12.44 14.83
N PHE A 142 1.72 -11.39 14.92
CA PHE A 142 3.09 -11.50 15.41
C PHE A 142 3.17 -12.12 16.81
N LYS A 143 2.37 -11.65 17.78
CA LYS A 143 2.34 -12.20 19.14
C LYS A 143 2.03 -13.70 19.18
N LYS A 144 1.25 -14.20 18.22
CA LYS A 144 0.87 -15.62 18.10
C LYS A 144 1.89 -16.48 17.35
N SER A 145 2.89 -15.89 16.68
CA SER A 145 3.90 -16.64 15.96
C SER A 145 4.81 -17.42 16.93
N ASN A 146 5.28 -18.58 16.52
CA ASN A 146 6.19 -19.41 17.34
C ASN A 146 7.61 -18.83 17.28
N ASP A 147 8.11 -18.50 16.10
CA ASP A 147 9.40 -17.87 15.88
C ASP A 147 9.20 -16.40 15.55
N LYS A 148 9.55 -15.52 16.50
CA LYS A 148 9.37 -14.08 16.38
C LYS A 148 10.30 -13.46 15.34
N ILE A 149 11.55 -13.91 15.31
CA ILE A 149 12.59 -13.37 14.43
C ILE A 149 12.30 -13.72 12.97
N GLU A 150 12.06 -14.99 12.71
CA GLU A 150 11.76 -15.45 11.35
C GLU A 150 10.42 -14.89 10.85
N TRP A 151 9.45 -14.73 11.73
CA TRP A 151 8.18 -14.07 11.35
C TRP A 151 8.40 -12.62 10.88
N ILE A 152 9.19 -11.82 11.62
CA ILE A 152 9.50 -10.44 11.24
C ILE A 152 10.24 -10.42 9.91
N LYS A 153 11.30 -11.25 9.76
CA LYS A 153 12.07 -11.34 8.51
C LYS A 153 11.17 -11.71 7.32
N GLY A 154 10.30 -12.68 7.51
CA GLY A 154 9.33 -13.10 6.50
C GLY A 154 8.36 -11.97 6.14
N TYR A 155 7.79 -11.29 7.14
CA TYR A 155 6.86 -10.19 6.91
C TYR A 155 7.49 -9.03 6.13
N ILE A 156 8.68 -8.54 6.54
CA ILE A 156 9.32 -7.39 5.87
C ILE A 156 9.78 -7.73 4.44
N THR A 157 10.25 -8.96 4.22
CA THR A 157 10.62 -9.44 2.88
C THR A 157 9.39 -9.54 1.98
N GLU A 158 8.29 -10.05 2.50
CA GLU A 158 7.03 -10.11 1.76
C GLU A 158 6.44 -8.72 1.51
N LEU A 159 6.59 -7.80 2.47
CA LEU A 159 6.19 -6.41 2.32
C LEU A 159 6.97 -5.73 1.18
N HIS A 160 8.30 -5.88 1.15
CA HIS A 160 9.14 -5.38 0.06
C HIS A 160 8.70 -5.96 -1.29
N THR A 161 8.42 -7.25 -1.35
CA THR A 161 7.90 -7.91 -2.55
C THR A 161 6.57 -7.31 -2.98
N SER A 162 5.67 -7.02 -2.04
CA SER A 162 4.38 -6.38 -2.32
C SER A 162 4.55 -4.98 -2.93
N PHE A 163 5.45 -4.15 -2.39
CA PHE A 163 5.77 -2.85 -2.97
C PHE A 163 6.36 -2.98 -4.38
N SER A 164 7.27 -3.93 -4.60
CA SER A 164 7.87 -4.21 -5.91
C SER A 164 6.79 -4.65 -6.92
N ASN A 165 5.87 -5.52 -6.52
CA ASN A 165 4.76 -5.98 -7.35
C ASN A 165 3.79 -4.86 -7.71
N MET A 166 3.50 -3.97 -6.77
CA MET A 166 2.66 -2.79 -7.04
C MET A 166 3.33 -1.80 -7.99
N LYS A 167 4.64 -1.60 -7.89
CA LYS A 167 5.41 -0.81 -8.87
C LYS A 167 5.37 -1.45 -10.26
N LYS A 168 5.53 -2.78 -10.36
CA LYS A 168 5.39 -3.51 -11.63
C LYS A 168 3.99 -3.30 -12.23
N PHE A 169 2.94 -3.42 -11.41
CA PHE A 169 1.57 -3.21 -11.85
C PHE A 169 1.33 -1.77 -12.34
N GLU A 170 1.76 -0.76 -11.58
CA GLU A 170 1.57 0.65 -11.95
C GLU A 170 2.28 1.03 -13.26
N ASN A 171 3.41 0.39 -13.57
CA ASN A 171 4.17 0.61 -14.80
C ASN A 171 3.86 -0.43 -15.90
N SER A 172 2.89 -1.30 -15.70
CA SER A 172 2.54 -2.36 -16.63
C SER A 172 1.95 -1.78 -17.91
N LYS A 173 2.39 -2.32 -19.05
CA LYS A 173 1.80 -2.08 -20.38
C LYS A 173 0.78 -3.15 -20.77
N ASN A 174 0.46 -4.05 -19.85
CA ASN A 174 -0.53 -5.10 -20.06
C ASN A 174 -1.91 -4.50 -20.32
N THR A 175 -2.60 -4.95 -21.36
CA THR A 175 -3.91 -4.41 -21.77
C THR A 175 -4.93 -4.45 -20.64
N TYR A 176 -5.04 -5.56 -19.90
CA TYR A 176 -6.01 -5.69 -18.81
C TYR A 176 -5.60 -4.88 -17.57
N ALA A 177 -4.30 -4.69 -17.32
CA ALA A 177 -3.85 -3.77 -16.28
C ALA A 177 -4.22 -2.31 -16.63
N LEU A 178 -4.10 -1.92 -17.90
CA LEU A 178 -4.55 -0.61 -18.38
C LEU A 178 -6.08 -0.46 -18.27
N LYS A 179 -6.85 -1.50 -18.60
CA LYS A 179 -8.32 -1.54 -18.41
C LYS A 179 -8.71 -1.34 -16.94
N LEU A 180 -8.02 -2.01 -16.02
CA LEU A 180 -8.21 -1.80 -14.58
C LEU A 180 -7.90 -0.36 -14.16
N ALA A 181 -6.84 0.24 -14.72
CA ALA A 181 -6.50 1.63 -14.45
C ALA A 181 -7.58 2.61 -14.97
N GLN A 182 -8.13 2.36 -16.17
CA GLN A 182 -9.24 3.14 -16.73
C GLN A 182 -10.54 2.99 -15.92
N LEU A 183 -10.79 1.81 -15.40
CA LEU A 183 -11.88 1.58 -14.46
C LEU A 183 -11.66 2.23 -13.10
N ASN A 184 -10.48 2.82 -12.82
CA ASN A 184 -10.09 3.28 -11.49
C ASN A 184 -10.34 2.18 -10.45
N ALA A 185 -9.56 1.10 -10.55
CA ALA A 185 -9.74 -0.13 -9.78
C ALA A 185 -9.89 0.14 -8.26
N PRO A 186 -10.92 -0.42 -7.61
CA PRO A 186 -11.13 -0.22 -6.18
C PRO A 186 -10.11 -1.00 -5.35
N ALA A 187 -9.92 -0.55 -4.10
CA ALA A 187 -8.92 -1.08 -3.17
C ALA A 187 -8.93 -2.61 -3.02
N PHE A 188 -10.09 -3.24 -3.14
CA PHE A 188 -10.22 -4.70 -2.97
C PHE A 188 -9.56 -5.52 -4.08
N VAL A 189 -9.18 -4.92 -5.19
CA VAL A 189 -8.54 -5.62 -6.33
C VAL A 189 -7.05 -5.85 -6.05
N TYR A 190 -6.39 -4.90 -5.42
CA TYR A 190 -4.93 -4.88 -5.28
C TYR A 190 -4.33 -6.05 -4.47
N PRO A 191 -4.96 -6.59 -3.42
CA PRO A 191 -4.46 -7.79 -2.75
C PRO A 191 -4.36 -9.01 -3.66
N PHE A 192 -5.28 -9.17 -4.62
CA PHE A 192 -5.19 -10.23 -5.64
C PHE A 192 -4.05 -9.99 -6.62
N ILE A 193 -3.79 -8.72 -7.00
CA ILE A 193 -2.69 -8.34 -7.87
C ILE A 193 -1.35 -8.65 -7.20
N ILE A 194 -1.18 -8.28 -5.92
CA ILE A 194 0.03 -8.59 -5.13
C ILE A 194 0.29 -10.10 -5.12
N LYS A 195 -0.73 -10.91 -4.80
CA LYS A 195 -0.61 -12.37 -4.81
C LYS A 195 -0.38 -12.92 -6.21
N GLY A 196 -1.01 -12.35 -7.23
CA GLY A 196 -0.83 -12.75 -8.61
C GLY A 196 0.62 -12.65 -9.06
N TYR A 197 1.25 -11.52 -8.87
CA TYR A 197 2.68 -11.36 -9.19
C TYR A 197 3.57 -12.27 -8.34
N LYS A 198 3.24 -12.50 -7.06
CA LYS A 198 4.00 -13.44 -6.22
C LYS A 198 3.97 -14.85 -6.78
N PHE A 199 2.81 -15.35 -7.19
CA PHE A 199 2.64 -16.75 -7.58
C PHE A 199 2.92 -17.01 -9.05
N PHE A 200 2.73 -16.02 -9.92
CA PHE A 200 2.86 -16.18 -11.36
C PHE A 200 4.14 -15.53 -11.91
N GLY A 201 4.78 -14.64 -11.16
CA GLY A 201 6.01 -13.96 -11.58
C GLY A 201 5.80 -13.17 -12.87
N GLU A 202 6.52 -13.57 -13.91
CA GLU A 202 6.48 -12.97 -15.25
C GLU A 202 5.63 -13.80 -16.24
N ASP A 203 4.84 -14.77 -15.78
CA ASP A 203 3.93 -15.57 -16.63
C ASP A 203 2.77 -14.68 -17.11
N ASN A 204 2.97 -14.11 -18.29
CA ASN A 204 2.02 -13.17 -18.88
C ASN A 204 0.63 -13.76 -19.11
N ASP A 205 0.51 -15.05 -19.44
CA ASP A 205 -0.79 -15.67 -19.72
C ASP A 205 -1.62 -15.79 -18.44
N LYS A 206 -0.97 -16.18 -17.34
CA LYS A 206 -1.64 -16.23 -16.04
C LYS A 206 -1.98 -14.83 -15.51
N LEU A 207 -1.08 -13.85 -15.69
CA LEU A 207 -1.34 -12.46 -15.31
C LEU A 207 -2.47 -11.86 -16.16
N ASN A 208 -2.51 -12.12 -17.47
CA ASN A 208 -3.59 -11.72 -18.36
C ASN A 208 -4.93 -12.26 -17.87
N THR A 209 -4.99 -13.57 -17.58
CA THR A 209 -6.20 -14.20 -17.07
C THR A 209 -6.64 -13.60 -15.73
N LEU A 210 -5.70 -13.36 -14.82
CA LEU A 210 -5.99 -12.72 -13.54
C LEU A 210 -6.52 -11.29 -13.73
N PHE A 211 -5.83 -10.46 -14.51
CA PHE A 211 -6.23 -9.06 -14.69
C PHE A 211 -7.55 -8.93 -15.42
N ASN A 212 -7.83 -9.77 -16.42
CA ASN A 212 -9.13 -9.86 -17.09
C ASN A 212 -10.25 -10.23 -16.09
N LEU A 213 -10.01 -11.23 -15.25
CA LEU A 213 -10.97 -11.60 -14.20
C LEU A 213 -11.26 -10.44 -13.25
N LEU A 214 -10.23 -9.71 -12.82
CA LEU A 214 -10.35 -8.57 -11.92
C LEU A 214 -11.00 -7.35 -12.62
N GLU A 215 -10.76 -7.18 -13.91
CA GLU A 215 -11.43 -6.17 -14.74
C GLU A 215 -12.92 -6.41 -14.78
N VAL A 216 -13.36 -7.65 -15.16
CA VAL A 216 -14.77 -8.03 -15.17
C VAL A 216 -15.42 -7.87 -13.79
N LEU A 217 -14.74 -8.26 -12.72
CA LEU A 217 -15.20 -8.09 -11.34
C LEU A 217 -15.38 -6.60 -10.99
N THR A 218 -14.41 -5.76 -11.35
CA THR A 218 -14.43 -4.32 -11.10
C THR A 218 -15.54 -3.64 -11.88
N PHE A 219 -15.67 -3.99 -13.18
CA PHE A 219 -16.71 -3.46 -14.03
C PHE A 219 -18.11 -3.75 -13.46
N ARG A 220 -18.40 -5.00 -13.14
CA ARG A 220 -19.70 -5.41 -12.57
C ARG A 220 -19.99 -4.74 -11.24
N ALA A 221 -18.98 -4.65 -10.36
CA ALA A 221 -19.12 -4.00 -9.06
C ALA A 221 -19.45 -2.51 -9.19
N LYS A 222 -18.83 -1.81 -10.14
CA LYS A 222 -19.06 -0.38 -10.40
C LYS A 222 -20.34 -0.10 -11.15
N LEU A 223 -20.67 -0.92 -12.17
CA LEU A 223 -21.88 -0.79 -12.94
C LEU A 223 -23.13 -0.89 -12.05
N ILE A 224 -23.16 -1.92 -11.20
CA ILE A 224 -24.34 -2.24 -10.39
C ILE A 224 -24.35 -1.42 -9.11
N ASN A 225 -23.19 -1.05 -8.58
CA ASN A 225 -23.02 -0.24 -7.35
C ASN A 225 -23.92 -0.73 -6.19
N SER A 226 -23.99 -2.06 -6.00
CA SER A 226 -24.80 -2.70 -4.95
C SER A 226 -24.35 -2.27 -3.56
N ARG A 227 -25.27 -2.20 -2.60
CA ARG A 227 -24.97 -2.03 -1.16
C ARG A 227 -24.32 -3.25 -0.53
N ALA A 228 -24.31 -4.39 -1.23
CA ALA A 228 -23.68 -5.61 -0.74
C ALA A 228 -22.16 -5.44 -0.61
N ASN A 229 -21.62 -5.92 0.51
CA ASN A 229 -20.19 -5.84 0.78
C ASN A 229 -19.43 -6.89 -0.05
N ILE A 230 -18.86 -6.45 -1.17
CA ILE A 230 -18.09 -7.31 -2.07
C ILE A 230 -16.81 -7.84 -1.41
N GLN A 231 -16.16 -7.04 -0.55
CA GLN A 231 -14.94 -7.45 0.16
C GLN A 231 -15.19 -8.63 1.08
N GLU A 232 -16.27 -8.59 1.86
CA GLU A 232 -16.66 -9.70 2.75
C GLU A 232 -16.90 -10.98 1.95
N ARG A 233 -17.55 -10.89 0.80
CA ARG A 233 -17.84 -12.02 -0.07
C ARG A 233 -16.61 -12.63 -0.73
N LEU A 234 -15.59 -11.81 -0.99
CA LEU A 234 -14.32 -12.23 -1.60
C LEU A 234 -13.27 -12.63 -0.56
N ASN A 235 -13.51 -12.40 0.75
CA ASN A 235 -12.50 -12.57 1.77
C ASN A 235 -11.95 -13.99 1.85
N SER A 236 -12.80 -15.00 1.85
CA SER A 236 -12.37 -16.41 1.87
C SER A 236 -11.59 -16.79 0.61
N ILE A 237 -12.00 -16.26 -0.55
CA ILE A 237 -11.32 -16.52 -1.83
C ILE A 237 -9.90 -15.91 -1.78
N LEU A 238 -9.76 -14.68 -1.31
CA LEU A 238 -8.47 -14.01 -1.17
C LEU A 238 -7.53 -14.79 -0.23
N LEU A 239 -8.00 -15.19 0.95
CA LEU A 239 -7.21 -15.91 1.94
C LEU A 239 -6.75 -17.27 1.43
N ASN A 240 -7.61 -17.99 0.69
CA ASN A 240 -7.32 -19.32 0.15
C ASN A 240 -6.59 -19.30 -1.20
N PHE A 241 -6.44 -18.15 -1.83
CA PHE A 241 -5.67 -18.03 -3.06
C PHE A 241 -4.17 -18.25 -2.79
N LYS A 242 -3.65 -19.38 -3.25
CA LYS A 242 -2.26 -19.84 -3.11
C LYS A 242 -1.62 -20.15 -4.47
N GLY A 243 -1.95 -19.37 -5.51
CA GLY A 243 -1.40 -19.54 -6.86
C GLY A 243 -2.20 -20.46 -7.80
N ASN A 244 -3.25 -21.09 -7.33
CA ASN A 244 -4.15 -21.87 -8.21
C ASN A 244 -5.10 -20.92 -8.94
N LEU A 245 -4.81 -20.66 -10.23
CA LEU A 245 -5.60 -19.75 -11.05
C LEU A 245 -6.99 -20.30 -11.36
N THR A 246 -7.12 -21.61 -11.62
CA THR A 246 -8.41 -22.27 -11.86
C THR A 246 -9.34 -22.15 -10.65
N PHE A 247 -8.80 -22.39 -9.44
CA PHE A 247 -9.51 -22.14 -8.19
C PHE A 247 -10.00 -20.70 -8.11
N LEU A 248 -9.12 -19.72 -8.38
CA LEU A 248 -9.48 -18.31 -8.29
C LEU A 248 -10.60 -17.94 -9.27
N VAL A 249 -10.44 -18.31 -10.54
CA VAL A 249 -11.41 -18.00 -11.60
C VAL A 249 -12.78 -18.62 -11.29
N SER A 250 -12.83 -19.92 -10.93
CA SER A 250 -14.09 -20.60 -10.64
C SER A 250 -14.80 -20.01 -9.43
N ASN A 251 -14.06 -19.75 -8.34
CA ASN A 251 -14.67 -19.22 -7.12
C ASN A 251 -15.18 -17.78 -7.27
N ILE A 252 -14.44 -16.91 -7.98
CA ILE A 252 -14.94 -15.55 -8.25
C ILE A 252 -16.17 -15.58 -9.14
N LYS A 253 -16.16 -16.39 -10.23
CA LYS A 253 -17.33 -16.53 -11.11
C LYS A 253 -18.55 -17.07 -10.37
N ASN A 254 -18.38 -18.11 -9.57
CA ASN A 254 -19.46 -18.66 -8.75
C ASN A 254 -19.99 -17.61 -7.77
N LYS A 255 -19.12 -16.87 -7.09
CA LYS A 255 -19.54 -15.86 -6.15
C LYS A 255 -20.32 -14.71 -6.81
N LEU A 256 -19.95 -14.30 -8.02
CA LEU A 256 -20.70 -13.30 -8.79
C LEU A 256 -22.10 -13.79 -9.16
N ASN A 257 -22.25 -15.09 -9.49
CA ASN A 257 -23.52 -15.67 -9.90
C ASN A 257 -24.44 -16.02 -8.72
N GLU A 258 -23.89 -16.65 -7.65
CA GLU A 258 -24.65 -17.09 -6.48
C GLU A 258 -25.37 -15.96 -5.75
N THR A 259 -24.75 -14.78 -5.71
CA THR A 259 -25.29 -13.66 -4.93
C THR A 259 -26.43 -12.93 -5.62
N GLY A 260 -26.66 -13.19 -6.91
CA GLY A 260 -27.63 -12.49 -7.74
C GLY A 260 -27.32 -11.00 -7.98
N TYR A 261 -26.45 -10.38 -7.17
CA TYR A 261 -26.17 -8.95 -7.26
C TYR A 261 -25.37 -8.58 -8.51
N TRP A 262 -24.37 -9.39 -8.87
CA TRP A 262 -23.44 -9.11 -9.98
C TRP A 262 -23.55 -10.10 -11.13
N GLY A 263 -24.63 -10.88 -11.18
CA GLY A 263 -24.90 -11.85 -12.23
C GLY A 263 -25.30 -11.19 -13.56
N ASP A 264 -25.28 -11.99 -14.62
CA ASP A 264 -25.47 -11.51 -16.01
C ASP A 264 -26.81 -10.80 -16.23
N ASN A 265 -27.88 -11.27 -15.61
CA ASN A 265 -29.20 -10.63 -15.75
C ASN A 265 -29.19 -9.20 -15.18
N ASN A 266 -28.57 -8.99 -14.03
CA ASN A 266 -28.46 -7.65 -13.46
C ASN A 266 -27.56 -6.76 -14.32
N VAL A 267 -26.43 -7.28 -14.83
CA VAL A 267 -25.56 -6.54 -15.76
C VAL A 267 -26.35 -6.07 -16.98
N LYS A 268 -27.13 -6.97 -17.62
CA LYS A 268 -27.99 -6.63 -18.78
C LYS A 268 -29.01 -5.55 -18.42
N ASN A 269 -29.69 -5.68 -17.28
CA ASN A 269 -30.70 -4.70 -16.86
C ASN A 269 -30.08 -3.32 -16.63
N TYR A 270 -28.91 -3.24 -16.00
CA TYR A 270 -28.22 -1.96 -15.79
C TYR A 270 -27.69 -1.35 -17.07
N LEU A 271 -27.20 -2.15 -18.03
CA LEU A 271 -26.73 -1.67 -19.34
C LEU A 271 -27.88 -1.14 -20.21
N ASN A 272 -29.09 -1.70 -20.07
CA ASN A 272 -30.28 -1.23 -20.77
C ASN A 272 -30.93 0.01 -20.12
N GLY A 273 -30.45 0.42 -18.96
CA GLY A 273 -30.95 1.58 -18.24
C GLY A 273 -30.27 2.88 -18.65
N VAL A 274 -30.57 3.95 -17.88
CA VAL A 274 -29.96 5.27 -18.08
C VAL A 274 -28.51 5.26 -17.61
N MET A 275 -27.56 5.40 -18.52
CA MET A 275 -26.12 5.29 -18.26
C MET A 275 -25.41 6.62 -17.95
N TYR A 276 -26.01 7.79 -18.21
CA TYR A 276 -25.34 9.10 -18.14
C TYR A 276 -24.69 9.42 -16.79
N GLN A 277 -25.22 8.87 -15.71
CA GLN A 277 -24.68 9.06 -14.35
C GLN A 277 -23.90 7.84 -13.85
N ASN A 278 -23.76 6.79 -14.66
CA ASN A 278 -23.08 5.57 -14.24
C ASN A 278 -21.56 5.75 -14.31
N LYS A 279 -20.89 5.33 -13.24
CA LYS A 279 -19.43 5.44 -13.09
C LYS A 279 -18.62 4.68 -14.13
N VAL A 280 -19.23 3.74 -14.85
CA VAL A 280 -18.55 2.94 -15.90
C VAL A 280 -18.79 3.49 -17.31
N LEU A 281 -19.57 4.56 -17.50
CA LEU A 281 -19.89 5.08 -18.82
C LEU A 281 -18.63 5.44 -19.64
N HIS A 282 -17.69 6.16 -19.03
CA HIS A 282 -16.44 6.54 -19.71
C HIS A 282 -15.63 5.32 -20.14
N TYR A 283 -15.62 4.28 -19.29
CA TYR A 283 -14.95 3.04 -19.61
C TYR A 283 -15.61 2.31 -20.79
N LEU A 284 -16.93 2.26 -20.82
CA LEU A 284 -17.68 1.65 -21.93
C LEU A 284 -17.45 2.37 -23.26
N LEU A 285 -17.46 3.70 -23.24
CA LEU A 285 -17.18 4.51 -24.44
C LEU A 285 -15.74 4.29 -24.91
N TRP A 286 -14.78 4.28 -23.98
CA TRP A 286 -13.40 3.99 -24.31
C TRP A 286 -13.19 2.58 -24.90
N GLU A 287 -13.84 1.54 -24.36
CA GLU A 287 -13.81 0.17 -24.91
C GLU A 287 -14.46 0.12 -26.29
N TYR A 288 -15.56 0.84 -26.49
CA TYR A 288 -16.22 0.93 -27.79
C TYR A 288 -15.33 1.58 -28.85
N GLU A 289 -14.70 2.69 -28.52
CA GLU A 289 -13.74 3.36 -29.42
C GLU A 289 -12.56 2.45 -29.78
N ASN A 290 -11.99 1.76 -28.81
CA ASN A 290 -10.91 0.79 -29.05
C ASN A 290 -11.36 -0.37 -29.96
N SER A 291 -12.63 -0.78 -29.88
CA SER A 291 -13.16 -1.87 -30.70
C SER A 291 -13.39 -1.48 -32.17
N ILE A 292 -13.53 -0.18 -32.46
CA ILE A 292 -13.69 0.35 -33.83
C ILE A 292 -12.32 0.58 -34.50
N GLN A 293 -11.28 0.88 -33.72
CA GLN A 293 -9.94 1.19 -34.22
C GLN A 293 -9.09 -0.07 -34.52
N ASN A 294 -9.51 -1.25 -34.04
CA ASN A 294 -8.90 -2.54 -34.31
C ASN A 294 -9.71 -3.35 -35.32
#